data_c51f70fd10512277c78f06c5c964798f
#
_entry.id   c51f70fd10512277c78f06c5c964798f
#
_cell.length_a   1.000
_cell.length_b   1.000
_cell.length_c   1.000
_cell.angle_alpha   90.00
_cell.angle_beta   90.00
_cell.angle_gamma   90.00
#
_symmetry.space_group_name_H-M   'P 1'
#
loop_
_entity.id
_entity.type
_entity.pdbx_description
1 polymer ?
#
loop_
_entity_poly.entity_id
_entity_poly.type
_entity_poly.pdbx_seq_one_letter_code
_entity_poly.pdbx_strand_id
1 'polypeptide(L)'
;RDLLDTLNVQDYDHVIVLAYNTLEPQEADAKTLVTLLHLRDMAEKDETPFSIVSEMLDLRNRELAEATKVDDFIVSEHLVSLMMSQISENAELFDVFTDIFDPEGSEIYLKPISDYVALGEPVNFYTVVEAAKRRGQTAIGYRLESEAGDAGKAYGVHTNPKKSEKVVFTATDKVIV
;
A
#
# COMPACT_ATOMS: atom_id res chain seq x y z
N ARG A 1 -22.81 -3.75 13.09
CA ARG A 1 -21.98 -4.01 14.25
C ARG A 1 -22.18 -5.42 14.80
N ASP A 2 -23.41 -5.81 15.15
CA ASP A 2 -23.70 -7.14 15.75
C ASP A 2 -23.17 -8.31 14.89
N LEU A 3 -23.15 -8.16 13.57
CA LEU A 3 -22.58 -9.18 12.66
C LEU A 3 -21.06 -9.25 12.81
N LEU A 4 -20.35 -8.12 12.88
CA LEU A 4 -18.90 -8.08 13.05
C LEU A 4 -18.48 -8.65 14.41
N ASP A 5 -19.25 -8.36 15.45
CA ASP A 5 -19.04 -8.94 16.80
C ASP A 5 -19.21 -10.48 16.78
N THR A 6 -20.12 -11.02 15.95
CA THR A 6 -20.31 -12.48 15.82
C THR A 6 -19.22 -13.17 15.00
N LEU A 7 -18.52 -12.44 14.12
CA LEU A 7 -17.45 -12.98 13.30
C LEU A 7 -16.11 -13.08 14.02
N ASN A 8 -16.01 -12.54 15.27
CA ASN A 8 -14.76 -12.47 16.04
C ASN A 8 -13.58 -11.97 15.18
N VAL A 9 -13.76 -10.85 14.50
CA VAL A 9 -12.75 -10.28 13.59
C VAL A 9 -11.39 -10.03 14.25
N GLN A 10 -11.37 -9.93 15.56
CA GLN A 10 -10.17 -9.77 16.38
C GLN A 10 -9.27 -11.03 16.44
N ASP A 11 -9.79 -12.18 16.03
CA ASP A 11 -9.01 -13.43 15.96
C ASP A 11 -8.15 -13.52 14.67
N TYR A 12 -8.20 -12.50 13.81
CA TYR A 12 -7.50 -12.46 12.52
C TYR A 12 -6.45 -11.34 12.49
N ASP A 13 -5.31 -11.59 11.84
CA ASP A 13 -4.26 -10.59 11.63
C ASP A 13 -4.65 -9.54 10.58
N HIS A 14 -5.48 -9.93 9.58
CA HIS A 14 -5.87 -9.11 8.45
C HIS A 14 -7.35 -9.22 8.15
N VAL A 15 -7.99 -8.08 7.89
CA VAL A 15 -9.39 -7.99 7.48
C VAL A 15 -9.48 -7.28 6.13
N ILE A 16 -10.09 -7.94 5.15
CA ILE A 16 -10.32 -7.37 3.82
C ILE A 16 -11.81 -7.08 3.66
N VAL A 17 -12.14 -5.82 3.38
CA VAL A 17 -13.51 -5.37 3.13
C VAL A 17 -13.69 -5.14 1.63
N LEU A 18 -14.49 -6.00 0.99
CA LEU A 18 -14.81 -5.87 -0.43
C LEU A 18 -16.02 -4.95 -0.64
N ALA A 19 -16.02 -4.22 -1.75
CA ALA A 19 -17.14 -3.38 -2.14
C ALA A 19 -18.36 -4.21 -2.57
N TYR A 20 -19.55 -3.64 -2.38
CA TYR A 20 -20.80 -4.25 -2.83
C TYR A 20 -20.99 -4.05 -4.34
N ASN A 21 -20.85 -5.10 -5.14
CA ASN A 21 -20.97 -5.05 -6.60
C ASN A 21 -22.42 -4.95 -7.13
N THR A 22 -23.42 -5.04 -6.25
CA THR A 22 -24.85 -4.98 -6.59
C THR A 22 -25.48 -3.62 -6.30
N LEU A 23 -24.73 -2.68 -5.77
CA LEU A 23 -25.17 -1.34 -5.38
C LEU A 23 -24.54 -0.29 -6.30
N GLU A 24 -25.18 0.87 -6.37
CA GLU A 24 -24.55 2.04 -6.98
C GLU A 24 -23.27 2.42 -6.22
N PRO A 25 -22.21 2.89 -6.91
CA PRO A 25 -20.88 3.11 -6.30
C PRO A 25 -20.92 3.96 -5.03
N GLN A 26 -21.70 5.02 -4.99
CA GLN A 26 -21.80 5.89 -3.81
C GLN A 26 -22.47 5.20 -2.61
N GLU A 27 -23.46 4.33 -2.86
CA GLU A 27 -24.10 3.56 -1.80
C GLU A 27 -23.19 2.44 -1.31
N ALA A 28 -22.48 1.79 -2.22
CA ALA A 28 -21.49 0.76 -1.89
C ALA A 28 -20.39 1.34 -1.00
N ASP A 29 -19.79 2.44 -1.42
CA ASP A 29 -18.71 3.10 -0.68
C ASP A 29 -19.19 3.63 0.68
N ALA A 30 -20.41 4.17 0.76
CA ALA A 30 -20.99 4.60 2.04
C ALA A 30 -21.11 3.44 3.03
N LYS A 31 -21.54 2.24 2.59
CA LYS A 31 -21.61 1.05 3.43
C LYS A 31 -20.22 0.57 3.83
N THR A 32 -19.27 0.59 2.91
CA THR A 32 -17.86 0.27 3.17
C THR A 32 -17.30 1.20 4.25
N LEU A 33 -17.46 2.51 4.12
CA LEU A 33 -17.00 3.50 5.10
C LEU A 33 -17.59 3.26 6.51
N VAL A 34 -18.88 2.96 6.61
CA VAL A 34 -19.50 2.61 7.90
C VAL A 34 -18.90 1.34 8.49
N THR A 35 -18.63 0.34 7.66
CA THR A 35 -17.99 -0.91 8.09
C THR A 35 -16.57 -0.63 8.60
N LEU A 36 -15.80 0.18 7.88
CA LEU A 36 -14.43 0.59 8.27
C LEU A 36 -14.41 1.31 9.61
N LEU A 37 -15.34 2.24 9.85
CA LEU A 37 -15.45 2.93 11.15
C LEU A 37 -15.71 1.96 12.31
N HIS A 38 -16.54 0.94 12.09
CA HIS A 38 -16.78 -0.10 13.11
C HIS A 38 -15.56 -0.99 13.33
N LEU A 39 -14.91 -1.44 12.27
CA LEU A 39 -13.69 -2.24 12.36
C LEU A 39 -12.56 -1.47 13.05
N ARG A 40 -12.43 -0.19 12.76
CA ARG A 40 -11.44 0.67 13.42
C ARG A 40 -11.70 0.83 14.90
N ASP A 41 -12.95 1.09 15.29
CA ASP A 41 -13.36 1.15 16.72
C ASP A 41 -13.04 -0.18 17.44
N MET A 42 -13.14 -1.33 16.75
CA MET A 42 -12.77 -2.63 17.30
C MET A 42 -11.25 -2.78 17.41
N ALA A 43 -10.50 -2.46 16.35
CA ALA A 43 -9.05 -2.57 16.34
C ALA A 43 -8.36 -1.64 17.36
N GLU A 44 -8.89 -0.43 17.59
CA GLU A 44 -8.36 0.50 18.59
C GLU A 44 -8.57 0.04 20.03
N LYS A 45 -9.49 -0.89 20.25
CA LYS A 45 -9.79 -1.45 21.60
C LYS A 45 -9.04 -2.75 21.87
N ASP A 46 -8.40 -3.31 20.87
CA ASP A 46 -7.67 -4.56 20.99
C ASP A 46 -6.20 -4.32 21.37
N GLU A 47 -5.64 -5.24 22.16
CA GLU A 47 -4.21 -5.24 22.51
C GLU A 47 -3.33 -5.64 21.30
N THR A 48 -3.89 -6.39 20.33
CA THR A 48 -3.24 -6.82 19.08
C THR A 48 -4.08 -6.36 17.90
N PRO A 49 -3.93 -5.10 17.44
CA PRO A 49 -4.75 -4.56 16.38
C PRO A 49 -4.47 -5.29 15.07
N PHE A 50 -5.54 -5.72 14.39
CA PHE A 50 -5.50 -6.29 13.04
C PHE A 50 -5.38 -5.18 11.97
N SER A 51 -4.77 -5.50 10.83
CA SER A 51 -4.72 -4.59 9.69
C SER A 51 -6.02 -4.64 8.88
N ILE A 52 -6.41 -3.48 8.32
CA ILE A 52 -7.65 -3.35 7.55
C ILE A 52 -7.30 -2.86 6.15
N VAL A 53 -7.65 -3.67 5.14
CA VAL A 53 -7.57 -3.28 3.73
C VAL A 53 -8.97 -3.25 3.15
N SER A 54 -9.30 -2.22 2.38
CA SER A 54 -10.64 -2.04 1.83
C SER A 54 -10.64 -1.77 0.34
N GLU A 55 -11.62 -2.34 -0.36
CA GLU A 55 -11.96 -1.94 -1.71
C GLU A 55 -12.96 -0.79 -1.68
N MET A 56 -12.71 0.23 -2.53
CA MET A 56 -13.64 1.31 -2.82
C MET A 56 -13.82 1.43 -4.33
N LEU A 57 -14.98 1.92 -4.76
CA LEU A 57 -15.32 2.04 -6.17
C LEU A 57 -15.05 3.45 -6.72
N ASP A 58 -15.18 4.49 -5.91
CA ASP A 58 -15.04 5.88 -6.34
C ASP A 58 -13.83 6.57 -5.70
N LEU A 59 -12.88 6.99 -6.56
CA LEU A 59 -11.68 7.70 -6.14
C LEU A 59 -11.99 9.01 -5.36
N ARG A 60 -13.13 9.65 -5.60
CA ARG A 60 -13.54 10.88 -4.91
C ARG A 60 -13.79 10.65 -3.42
N ASN A 61 -14.09 9.41 -3.02
CA ASN A 61 -14.31 9.04 -1.62
C ASN A 61 -13.01 8.76 -0.86
N ARG A 62 -11.85 8.89 -1.53
CA ARG A 62 -10.53 8.65 -0.95
C ARG A 62 -10.28 9.46 0.32
N GLU A 63 -10.54 10.77 0.29
CA GLU A 63 -10.32 11.65 1.45
C GLU A 63 -11.19 11.24 2.65
N LEU A 64 -12.41 10.73 2.40
CA LEU A 64 -13.28 10.20 3.44
C LEU A 64 -12.74 8.88 4.03
N ALA A 65 -12.20 8.01 3.18
CA ALA A 65 -11.57 6.77 3.63
C ALA A 65 -10.32 7.05 4.48
N GLU A 66 -9.46 7.97 4.06
CA GLU A 66 -8.29 8.41 4.84
C GLU A 66 -8.67 8.94 6.23
N ALA A 67 -9.82 9.65 6.35
CA ALA A 67 -10.33 10.12 7.62
C ALA A 67 -10.73 8.99 8.59
N THR A 68 -11.02 7.78 8.08
CA THR A 68 -11.32 6.61 8.92
C THR A 68 -10.06 5.94 9.49
N LYS A 69 -8.87 6.43 9.14
CA LYS A 69 -7.56 5.87 9.55
C LYS A 69 -7.42 4.38 9.23
N VAL A 70 -7.97 3.90 8.14
CA VAL A 70 -7.68 2.56 7.64
C VAL A 70 -6.22 2.45 7.21
N ASP A 71 -5.67 1.25 7.33
CA ASP A 71 -4.26 1.01 7.00
C ASP A 71 -4.02 1.18 5.50
N ASP A 72 -4.96 0.70 4.69
CA ASP A 72 -4.91 0.89 3.24
C ASP A 72 -6.30 0.72 2.59
N PHE A 73 -6.46 1.26 1.39
CA PHE A 73 -7.62 1.01 0.55
C PHE A 73 -7.25 1.02 -0.93
N ILE A 74 -7.96 0.22 -1.70
CA ILE A 74 -7.76 0.07 -3.14
C ILE A 74 -9.00 0.60 -3.86
N VAL A 75 -8.79 1.53 -4.81
CA VAL A 75 -9.84 1.93 -5.75
C VAL A 75 -9.66 1.07 -7.01
N SER A 76 -10.40 -0.03 -7.08
CA SER A 76 -10.22 -1.08 -8.08
C SER A 76 -10.35 -0.58 -9.52
N GLU A 77 -11.35 0.23 -9.83
CA GLU A 77 -11.51 0.80 -11.19
C GLU A 77 -10.34 1.69 -11.59
N HIS A 78 -9.80 2.46 -10.65
CA HIS A 78 -8.65 3.31 -10.90
C HIS A 78 -7.38 2.48 -11.21
N LEU A 79 -7.12 1.45 -10.41
CA LEU A 79 -5.98 0.55 -10.62
C LEU A 79 -6.07 -0.15 -11.98
N VAL A 80 -7.25 -0.69 -12.31
CA VAL A 80 -7.49 -1.32 -13.63
C VAL A 80 -7.26 -0.32 -14.76
N SER A 81 -7.73 0.91 -14.65
CA SER A 81 -7.54 1.96 -15.65
C SER A 81 -6.06 2.30 -15.86
N LEU A 82 -5.26 2.37 -14.79
CA LEU A 82 -3.82 2.58 -14.88
C LEU A 82 -3.12 1.41 -15.59
N MET A 83 -3.47 0.16 -15.24
CA MET A 83 -2.93 -1.03 -15.90
C MET A 83 -3.29 -1.06 -17.40
N MET A 84 -4.55 -0.79 -17.75
CA MET A 84 -4.99 -0.74 -19.15
C MET A 84 -4.23 0.33 -19.94
N SER A 85 -3.99 1.50 -19.35
CA SER A 85 -3.20 2.56 -19.98
C SER A 85 -1.78 2.08 -20.31
N GLN A 86 -1.11 1.40 -19.38
CA GLN A 86 0.23 0.85 -19.60
C GLN A 86 0.24 -0.26 -20.66
N ILE A 87 -0.72 -1.19 -20.60
CA ILE A 87 -0.84 -2.31 -21.55
C ILE A 87 -1.16 -1.79 -22.95
N SER A 88 -1.91 -0.68 -23.09
CA SER A 88 -2.20 -0.08 -24.41
C SER A 88 -0.97 0.43 -25.13
N GLU A 89 0.05 0.87 -24.39
CA GLU A 89 1.34 1.29 -24.96
C GLU A 89 2.24 0.08 -25.30
N ASN A 90 2.18 -0.98 -24.49
CA ASN A 90 2.93 -2.21 -24.68
C ASN A 90 2.15 -3.42 -24.14
N ALA A 91 1.60 -4.24 -25.05
CA ALA A 91 0.79 -5.40 -24.71
C ALA A 91 1.55 -6.47 -23.89
N GLU A 92 2.88 -6.57 -24.02
CA GLU A 92 3.70 -7.51 -23.24
C GLU A 92 3.71 -7.20 -21.74
N LEU A 93 3.33 -5.98 -21.35
CA LEU A 93 3.20 -5.61 -19.93
C LEU A 93 2.10 -6.38 -19.21
N PHE A 94 1.13 -6.97 -19.93
CA PHE A 94 0.13 -7.82 -19.31
C PHE A 94 0.77 -9.01 -18.58
N ASP A 95 1.72 -9.69 -19.24
CA ASP A 95 2.41 -10.83 -18.64
C ASP A 95 3.29 -10.42 -17.46
N VAL A 96 3.92 -9.23 -17.54
CA VAL A 96 4.72 -8.66 -16.44
C VAL A 96 3.85 -8.36 -15.23
N PHE A 97 2.68 -7.73 -15.42
CA PHE A 97 1.75 -7.48 -14.31
C PHE A 97 1.19 -8.77 -13.73
N THR A 98 0.92 -9.77 -14.58
CA THR A 98 0.48 -11.09 -14.12
C THR A 98 1.52 -11.73 -13.20
N ASP A 99 2.81 -11.70 -13.57
CA ASP A 99 3.89 -12.24 -12.76
C ASP A 99 4.08 -11.47 -11.44
N ILE A 100 4.00 -10.12 -11.48
CA ILE A 100 4.16 -9.27 -10.29
C ILE A 100 3.01 -9.47 -9.27
N PHE A 101 1.80 -9.74 -9.75
CA PHE A 101 0.63 -9.96 -8.90
C PHE A 101 0.33 -11.43 -8.61
N ASP A 102 1.13 -12.37 -9.12
CA ASP A 102 1.00 -13.78 -8.83
C ASP A 102 1.49 -14.06 -7.39
N PRO A 103 0.63 -14.61 -6.50
CA PRO A 103 1.03 -14.92 -5.14
C PRO A 103 2.10 -16.03 -5.02
N GLU A 104 2.31 -16.82 -6.09
CA GLU A 104 3.38 -17.83 -6.16
C GLU A 104 4.68 -17.29 -6.79
N GLY A 105 4.64 -16.05 -7.30
CA GLY A 105 5.75 -15.39 -8.00
C GLY A 105 6.66 -14.56 -7.11
N SER A 106 7.26 -13.54 -7.73
CA SER A 106 8.07 -12.55 -7.02
C SER A 106 7.18 -11.52 -6.33
N GLU A 107 7.35 -11.35 -5.03
CA GLU A 107 6.59 -10.38 -4.25
C GLU A 107 7.36 -9.07 -4.08
N ILE A 108 6.62 -7.96 -3.95
CA ILE A 108 7.17 -6.65 -3.63
C ILE A 108 7.05 -6.39 -2.14
N TYR A 109 8.17 -6.15 -1.47
CA TYR A 109 8.20 -5.88 -0.04
C TYR A 109 8.65 -4.46 0.28
N LEU A 110 8.03 -3.86 1.30
CA LEU A 110 8.52 -2.67 1.98
C LEU A 110 9.26 -3.09 3.25
N LYS A 111 10.60 -3.06 3.21
CA LYS A 111 11.46 -3.44 4.34
C LYS A 111 12.08 -2.23 5.02
N PRO A 112 12.38 -2.29 6.34
CA PRO A 112 13.06 -1.18 7.02
C PRO A 112 14.35 -0.78 6.31
N ILE A 113 14.51 0.51 5.99
CA ILE A 113 15.71 1.00 5.28
C ILE A 113 16.97 0.84 6.13
N SER A 114 16.84 0.83 7.47
CA SER A 114 17.93 0.61 8.42
C SER A 114 18.67 -0.71 8.23
N ASP A 115 18.02 -1.70 7.62
CA ASP A 115 18.65 -2.99 7.32
C ASP A 115 19.62 -2.92 6.13
N TYR A 116 19.57 -1.84 5.34
CA TYR A 116 20.31 -1.71 4.08
C TYR A 116 21.37 -0.63 4.13
N VAL A 117 21.11 0.50 4.80
CA VAL A 117 22.01 1.65 4.84
C VAL A 117 22.05 2.28 6.22
N ALA A 118 23.13 3.04 6.49
CA ALA A 118 23.25 3.85 7.69
C ALA A 118 22.22 4.99 7.67
N LEU A 119 21.58 5.24 8.81
CA LEU A 119 20.60 6.31 8.99
C LEU A 119 21.26 7.65 9.28
N GLY A 120 20.59 8.74 8.90
CA GLY A 120 21.04 10.12 9.19
C GLY A 120 22.16 10.64 8.30
N GLU A 121 22.74 9.79 7.46
CA GLU A 121 23.80 10.17 6.52
C GLU A 121 23.28 10.24 5.08
N PRO A 122 23.78 11.18 4.25
CA PRO A 122 23.36 11.27 2.85
C PRO A 122 23.89 10.09 2.04
N VAL A 123 23.03 9.18 1.59
CA VAL A 123 23.36 8.06 0.72
C VAL A 123 22.66 8.21 -0.63
N ASN A 124 23.30 7.76 -1.71
CA ASN A 124 22.67 7.69 -3.01
C ASN A 124 21.97 6.33 -3.22
N PHE A 125 21.05 6.29 -4.20
CA PHE A 125 20.28 5.06 -4.41
C PHE A 125 21.13 3.89 -4.94
N TYR A 126 22.30 4.13 -5.53
CA TYR A 126 23.26 3.07 -5.86
C TYR A 126 23.69 2.27 -4.64
N THR A 127 23.89 2.95 -3.50
CA THR A 127 24.23 2.29 -2.23
C THR A 127 23.11 1.37 -1.77
N VAL A 128 21.84 1.83 -1.89
CA VAL A 128 20.66 1.01 -1.55
C VAL A 128 20.57 -0.22 -2.44
N VAL A 129 20.73 -0.05 -3.76
CA VAL A 129 20.72 -1.15 -4.74
C VAL A 129 21.81 -2.17 -4.44
N GLU A 130 23.03 -1.73 -4.15
CA GLU A 130 24.14 -2.64 -3.82
C GLU A 130 23.88 -3.38 -2.49
N ALA A 131 23.31 -2.72 -1.49
CA ALA A 131 22.95 -3.35 -0.23
C ALA A 131 21.85 -4.41 -0.41
N ALA A 132 20.82 -4.13 -1.22
CA ALA A 132 19.78 -5.09 -1.56
C ALA A 132 20.36 -6.30 -2.33
N LYS A 133 21.23 -6.06 -3.31
CA LYS A 133 21.91 -7.13 -4.07
C LYS A 133 22.67 -8.10 -3.17
N ARG A 134 23.36 -7.60 -2.15
CA ARG A 134 24.09 -8.44 -1.17
C ARG A 134 23.17 -9.33 -0.35
N ARG A 135 21.86 -9.02 -0.31
CA ARG A 135 20.80 -9.78 0.35
C ARG A 135 20.02 -10.67 -0.63
N GLY A 136 20.45 -10.76 -1.90
CA GLY A 136 19.74 -11.51 -2.94
C GLY A 136 18.45 -10.85 -3.40
N GLN A 137 18.32 -9.51 -3.24
CA GLN A 137 17.13 -8.75 -3.54
C GLN A 137 17.40 -7.68 -4.58
N THR A 138 16.32 -7.18 -5.22
CA THR A 138 16.40 -6.08 -6.20
C THR A 138 15.66 -4.86 -5.65
N ALA A 139 16.40 -3.83 -5.27
CA ALA A 139 15.76 -2.57 -4.84
C ALA A 139 15.22 -1.81 -6.05
N ILE A 140 13.91 -1.61 -6.08
CA ILE A 140 13.20 -0.85 -7.13
C ILE A 140 12.88 0.59 -6.71
N GLY A 141 12.92 0.89 -5.40
CA GLY A 141 12.61 2.21 -4.87
C GLY A 141 12.75 2.32 -3.37
N TYR A 142 12.20 3.41 -2.83
CA TYR A 142 12.08 3.64 -1.38
C TYR A 142 10.79 4.40 -1.08
N ARG A 143 10.37 4.39 0.19
CA ARG A 143 9.27 5.20 0.72
C ARG A 143 9.76 6.04 1.88
N LEU A 144 9.51 7.36 1.81
CA LEU A 144 9.79 8.31 2.88
C LEU A 144 8.54 8.53 3.74
N GLU A 145 8.61 8.18 5.00
CA GLU A 145 7.49 8.34 5.92
C GLU A 145 7.10 9.81 6.15
N SER A 146 8.08 10.72 6.08
CA SER A 146 7.84 12.17 6.18
C SER A 146 6.95 12.73 5.07
N GLU A 147 6.79 12.02 3.95
CA GLU A 147 5.97 12.38 2.80
C GLU A 147 4.69 11.55 2.68
N ALA A 148 4.43 10.63 3.62
CA ALA A 148 3.33 9.68 3.56
C ALA A 148 1.92 10.31 3.47
N GLY A 149 1.74 11.53 4.00
CA GLY A 149 0.49 12.27 3.91
C GLY A 149 0.35 13.19 2.69
N ASP A 150 1.33 13.22 1.78
CA ASP A 150 1.35 14.16 0.65
C ASP A 150 1.10 13.45 -0.69
N ALA A 151 -0.12 13.59 -1.22
CA ALA A 151 -0.49 13.04 -2.52
C ALA A 151 0.36 13.62 -3.68
N GLY A 152 0.80 14.89 -3.58
CA GLY A 152 1.67 15.54 -4.57
C GLY A 152 3.06 14.92 -4.65
N LYS A 153 3.46 14.19 -3.62
CA LYS A 153 4.72 13.44 -3.50
C LYS A 153 4.52 11.93 -3.58
N ALA A 154 3.45 11.49 -4.21
CA ALA A 154 3.08 10.07 -4.33
C ALA A 154 3.12 9.33 -2.98
N TYR A 155 2.67 9.99 -1.89
CA TYR A 155 2.67 9.45 -0.53
C TYR A 155 4.04 8.93 -0.06
N GLY A 156 5.11 9.59 -0.52
CA GLY A 156 6.50 9.27 -0.22
C GLY A 156 7.07 8.11 -1.02
N VAL A 157 6.35 7.53 -1.96
CA VAL A 157 6.80 6.40 -2.79
C VAL A 157 7.62 6.92 -3.98
N HIS A 158 8.88 6.53 -4.02
CA HIS A 158 9.84 6.88 -5.06
C HIS A 158 10.31 5.62 -5.79
N THR A 159 9.61 5.22 -6.86
CA THR A 159 10.02 4.10 -7.72
C THR A 159 11.04 4.56 -8.76
N ASN A 160 12.04 3.73 -9.01
CA ASN A 160 13.12 3.99 -9.96
C ASN A 160 13.74 5.39 -9.83
N PRO A 161 14.10 5.85 -8.61
CA PRO A 161 14.60 7.20 -8.38
C PRO A 161 15.92 7.44 -9.10
N LYS A 162 16.30 8.71 -9.25
CA LYS A 162 17.61 9.10 -9.80
C LYS A 162 18.73 8.53 -8.94
N LYS A 163 19.50 7.61 -9.49
CA LYS A 163 20.46 6.78 -8.74
C LYS A 163 21.55 7.57 -8.01
N SER A 164 21.98 8.70 -8.55
CA SER A 164 23.04 9.54 -8.00
C SER A 164 22.54 10.57 -6.98
N GLU A 165 21.24 10.78 -6.87
CA GLU A 165 20.66 11.71 -5.90
C GLU A 165 20.85 11.18 -4.48
N LYS A 166 21.24 12.09 -3.58
CA LYS A 166 21.47 11.76 -2.18
C LYS A 166 20.20 11.98 -1.38
N VAL A 167 19.87 10.98 -0.59
CA VAL A 167 18.74 11.00 0.35
C VAL A 167 19.26 10.72 1.75
N VAL A 168 18.71 11.41 2.74
CA VAL A 168 18.97 11.12 4.16
C VAL A 168 17.79 10.32 4.68
N PHE A 169 18.02 9.07 5.06
CA PHE A 169 16.99 8.19 5.55
C PHE A 169 16.85 8.21 7.07
N THR A 170 15.63 8.01 7.54
CA THR A 170 15.24 7.86 8.95
C THR A 170 14.85 6.42 9.27
N ALA A 171 14.65 6.11 10.56
CA ALA A 171 14.30 4.75 10.99
C ALA A 171 12.91 4.28 10.51
N THR A 172 12.03 5.20 10.17
CA THR A 172 10.67 4.91 9.70
C THR A 172 10.57 4.71 8.19
N ASP A 173 11.62 5.09 7.45
CA ASP A 173 11.65 4.95 5.99
C ASP A 173 11.84 3.49 5.58
N LYS A 174 11.37 3.16 4.36
CA LYS A 174 11.38 1.79 3.85
C LYS A 174 12.04 1.73 2.48
N VAL A 175 12.74 0.62 2.21
CA VAL A 175 13.14 0.23 0.86
C VAL A 175 12.06 -0.61 0.22
N ILE A 176 11.88 -0.48 -1.09
CA ILE A 176 11.00 -1.30 -1.91
C ILE A 176 11.88 -2.30 -2.64
N VAL A 177 11.71 -3.57 -2.34
CA VAL A 177 12.49 -4.69 -2.88
C VAL A 177 11.61 -5.78 -3.40
#